data_3650379737a6626c535e5230431f490f
#
_entry.id   3650379737a6626c535e5230431f490f
#
_cell.length_a   1.000
_cell.length_b   1.000
_cell.length_c   1.000
_cell.angle_alpha   90.00
_cell.angle_beta   90.00
_cell.angle_gamma   90.00
#
_symmetry.space_group_name_H-M   'P 1'
#
loop_
_entity.id
_entity.type
_entity.pdbx_description
1 polymer ?
#
loop_
_entity_poly.entity_id
_entity_poly.type
_entity_poly.pdbx_seq_one_letter_code
_entity_poly.pdbx_strand_id
1 'polypeptide(L)' 'YLGLGMSLWYTGTEEYIEGRNCPVFVLGTDHEDHFTKEHYYAVGDNVVYYYDPSGDAWLLLGAG' A
#
# COMPACT_ATOMS: atom_id res chain seq x y z
N TYR A 1 11.82 -5.25 -10.04
CA TYR A 1 10.63 -5.75 -9.37
C TYR A 1 9.55 -6.11 -10.33
N LEU A 2 9.29 -5.20 -11.26
CA LEU A 2 8.20 -5.43 -12.19
C LEU A 2 8.40 -6.68 -13.02
N GLY A 3 9.63 -6.99 -13.30
CA GLY A 3 9.94 -8.19 -14.04
C GLY A 3 9.82 -9.47 -13.26
N LEU A 4 9.55 -9.37 -11.96
CA LEU A 4 9.45 -10.53 -11.09
C LEU A 4 8.01 -10.87 -10.73
N GLY A 5 7.04 -10.33 -11.46
CA GLY A 5 5.65 -10.65 -11.21
C GLY A 5 5.01 -9.87 -10.10
N MET A 6 5.64 -8.83 -9.61
CA MET A 6 5.05 -7.98 -8.57
C MET A 6 4.27 -6.85 -9.21
N SER A 7 3.14 -6.51 -8.61
CA SER A 7 2.25 -5.48 -9.12
C SER A 7 1.72 -4.61 -8.00
N LEU A 8 1.49 -3.33 -8.31
CA LEU A 8 0.89 -2.38 -7.39
C LEU A 8 -0.51 -2.06 -7.89
N TRP A 9 -1.51 -2.28 -7.05
CA TRP A 9 -2.91 -2.09 -7.42
C TRP A 9 -3.59 -1.13 -6.46
N TYR A 10 -4.47 -0.30 -7.01
CA TYR A 10 -5.33 0.54 -6.19
C TYR A 10 -6.47 -0.32 -5.64
N THR A 11 -6.62 -0.34 -4.31
CA THR A 11 -7.61 -1.21 -3.68
C THR A 11 -9.04 -0.70 -3.83
N GLY A 12 -9.21 0.56 -4.21
CA GLY A 12 -10.52 1.17 -4.28
C GLY A 12 -11.00 1.75 -2.97
N THR A 13 -10.15 1.74 -1.96
CA THR A 13 -10.50 2.29 -0.65
C THR A 13 -9.53 3.38 -0.25
N GLU A 14 -9.91 4.14 0.78
CA GLU A 14 -9.08 5.22 1.32
C GLU A 14 -9.05 5.12 2.82
N GLU A 15 -7.93 5.53 3.41
CA GLU A 15 -7.76 5.59 4.85
C GLU A 15 -7.56 7.02 5.28
N TYR A 16 -8.16 7.37 6.40
CA TYR A 16 -8.01 8.70 6.97
C TYR A 16 -6.82 8.67 7.91
N ILE A 17 -5.72 9.29 7.50
CA ILE A 17 -4.46 9.25 8.23
C ILE A 17 -4.01 10.68 8.46
N GLU A 18 -3.85 11.05 9.73
CA GLU A 18 -3.31 12.35 10.13
C GLU A 18 -4.04 13.52 9.46
N GLY A 19 -5.36 13.44 9.42
CA GLY A 19 -6.16 14.53 8.91
C GLY A 19 -6.36 14.56 7.41
N ARG A 20 -6.00 13.51 6.69
CA ARG A 20 -6.19 13.47 5.24
C ARG A 20 -6.60 12.08 4.77
N ASN A 21 -7.39 12.07 3.72
CA ASN A 21 -7.79 10.82 3.07
C ASN A 21 -6.69 10.38 2.12
N CYS A 22 -6.21 9.18 2.30
CA CYS A 22 -5.12 8.65 1.50
C CYS A 22 -5.60 7.41 0.76
N PRO A 23 -5.52 7.37 -0.57
CA PRO A 23 -5.85 6.16 -1.30
C PRO A 23 -4.89 5.04 -0.94
N VAL A 24 -5.43 3.83 -0.86
CA VAL A 24 -4.67 2.67 -0.42
C VAL A 24 -4.33 1.82 -1.63
N PHE A 25 -3.06 1.46 -1.72
CA PHE A 25 -2.56 0.58 -2.76
C PHE A 25 -2.04 -0.70 -2.14
N VAL A 26 -2.12 -1.79 -2.87
CA VAL A 26 -1.58 -3.06 -2.43
C VAL A 26 -0.48 -3.49 -3.39
N LEU A 27 0.66 -3.87 -2.82
CA LEU A 27 1.75 -4.45 -3.58
C LEU A 27 1.76 -5.94 -3.32
N GLY A 28 1.76 -6.73 -4.38
CA GLY A 28 1.74 -8.16 -4.23
C GLY A 28 2.38 -8.86 -5.40
N THR A 29 2.33 -10.18 -5.39
CA THR A 29 2.91 -11.02 -6.42
C THR A 29 1.81 -11.70 -7.20
N ASP A 30 1.86 -11.57 -8.53
CA ASP A 30 0.95 -12.28 -9.42
C ASP A 30 1.40 -13.72 -9.58
N HIS A 31 0.45 -14.64 -9.40
CA HIS A 31 0.64 -16.04 -9.68
C HIS A 31 -0.30 -16.45 -10.79
N GLU A 32 -0.12 -17.64 -11.31
CA GLU A 32 -0.93 -18.09 -12.44
C GLU A 32 -2.42 -18.09 -12.13
N ASP A 33 -2.78 -18.45 -10.91
CA ASP A 33 -4.17 -18.62 -10.53
C ASP A 33 -4.61 -17.77 -9.36
N HIS A 34 -3.73 -16.91 -8.82
CA HIS A 34 -4.11 -16.03 -7.72
C HIS A 34 -3.11 -14.89 -7.57
N PHE A 35 -3.48 -13.91 -6.76
CA PHE A 35 -2.65 -12.75 -6.45
C PHE A 35 -2.39 -12.74 -4.96
N THR A 36 -1.14 -12.76 -4.56
CA THR A 36 -0.76 -12.75 -3.15
C THR A 36 -0.51 -11.30 -2.71
N LYS A 37 -1.33 -10.81 -1.80
CA LYS A 37 -1.19 -9.46 -1.26
C LYS A 37 -0.12 -9.46 -0.18
N GLU A 38 0.88 -8.61 -0.33
CA GLU A 38 2.02 -8.62 0.57
C GLU A 38 2.14 -7.36 1.40
N HIS A 39 1.93 -6.19 0.77
CA HIS A 39 2.13 -4.93 1.47
C HIS A 39 1.05 -3.94 1.08
N TYR A 40 0.64 -3.12 2.04
CA TYR A 40 -0.34 -2.06 1.78
C TYR A 40 0.33 -0.71 1.99
N TYR A 41 0.03 0.23 1.11
CA TYR A 41 0.56 1.59 1.16
C TYR A 41 -0.59 2.57 1.04
N ALA A 42 -0.51 3.66 1.79
CA ALA A 42 -1.45 4.77 1.64
C ALA A 42 -0.66 5.98 1.19
N VAL A 43 -1.15 6.67 0.16
CA VAL A 43 -0.42 7.78 -0.44
C VAL A 43 -1.21 9.06 -0.21
N GLY A 44 -0.61 10.00 0.49
CA GLY A 44 -1.18 11.32 0.68
C GLY A 44 -0.44 12.37 -0.15
N ASP A 45 -0.66 13.64 0.18
CA ASP A 45 0.07 14.73 -0.48
C ASP A 45 1.52 14.68 -0.02
N ASN A 46 2.41 14.30 -0.92
CA ASN A 46 3.84 14.27 -0.67
C ASN A 46 4.23 13.35 0.48
N VAL A 47 3.37 12.40 0.85
CA VAL A 47 3.68 11.44 1.91
C VAL A 47 3.24 10.05 1.50
N VAL A 48 3.94 9.05 1.99
CA VAL A 48 3.60 7.65 1.77
C VAL A 48 3.64 6.95 3.11
N TYR A 49 2.57 6.23 3.41
CA TYR A 49 2.47 5.44 4.63
C TYR A 49 2.49 3.97 4.29
N TYR A 50 3.05 3.20 5.17
CA TYR A 50 3.15 1.75 5.06
C TYR A 50 2.34 1.13 6.18
N TYR A 51 1.51 0.15 5.86
CA TYR A 51 0.72 -0.54 6.87
C TYR A 51 1.58 -1.60 7.55
N ASP A 52 1.65 -1.51 8.88
CA ASP A 52 2.36 -2.48 9.70
C ASP A 52 1.34 -3.43 10.31
N PRO A 53 1.22 -4.66 9.80
CA PRO A 53 0.21 -5.60 10.31
C PRO A 53 0.49 -6.06 11.73
N SER A 54 1.74 -6.07 12.15
CA SER A 54 2.05 -6.51 13.52
C SER A 54 1.62 -5.48 14.54
N GLY A 55 1.67 -4.20 14.19
CA GLY A 55 1.20 -3.14 15.07
C GLY A 55 -0.18 -2.63 14.73
N ASP A 56 -0.76 -3.10 13.62
CA ASP A 56 -2.05 -2.64 13.12
C ASP A 56 -2.09 -1.12 13.02
N ALA A 57 -1.07 -0.55 12.39
CA ALA A 57 -0.91 0.89 12.31
C ALA A 57 -0.26 1.29 10.99
N TRP A 58 -0.49 2.54 10.61
CA TRP A 58 0.14 3.13 9.44
C TRP A 58 1.37 3.89 9.88
N LEU A 59 2.50 3.57 9.27
CA LEU A 59 3.78 4.19 9.59
C LEU A 59 4.22 5.06 8.44
N LEU A 60 4.80 6.22 8.75
CA LEU A 60 5.31 7.11 7.72
C LEU A 60 6.53 6.45 7.06
N LEU A 61 6.40 6.18 5.76
CA LEU A 61 7.49 5.58 5.00
C LEU A 61 8.41 6.65 4.42
N GLY A 62 7.83 7.75 3.95
CA GLY A 62 8.61 8.84 3.40
C GLY A 62 7.75 10.01 3.05
N ALA A 63 8.40 11.16 2.87
CA ALA A 63 7.73 12.39 2.47
C ALA A 63 8.52 13.04 1.34
N GLY A 64 7.81 13.49 0.33
CA GLY A 64 8.42 14.08 -0.84
C GLY A 64 8.56 15.57 -0.81
#